data_ed193de048fbacb9be027e37de036fdc
#
_entry.id   ed193de048fbacb9be027e37de036fdc
#
_cell.length_a   1.000
_cell.length_b   1.000
_cell.length_c   1.000
_cell.angle_alpha   90.00
_cell.angle_beta   90.00
_cell.angle_gamma   90.00
#
_symmetry.space_group_name_H-M   'P 1'
#
loop_
_entity.id
_entity.type
_entity.pdbx_description
1 polymer ?
#
loop_
_entity_poly.entity_id
_entity_poly.type
_entity_poly.pdbx_seq_one_letter_code
_entity_poly.pdbx_strand_id
1 'polypeptide(L)'
;MTGSKLTLHRNFDRRSFIGGSDARIIMGDDEATLIRLWKEKRGEIEPEDLSGDLLVRLGTVTEHLNRHWYEKNTSHAVTDVQRQVFHAVHKWMAATVDGIVETAL
;
A
#
# COMPACT_ATOMS: atom_id res chain seq x y z
N MET A 1 -12.47 -5.63 19.55
CA MET A 1 -11.40 -6.47 19.01
C MET A 1 -10.65 -5.74 17.93
N THR A 2 -9.69 -4.97 18.38
CA THR A 2 -8.91 -4.12 17.51
C THR A 2 -8.07 -4.91 16.51
N GLY A 3 -7.52 -6.06 16.89
CA GLY A 3 -6.75 -6.88 15.98
C GLY A 3 -7.54 -7.39 14.79
N SER A 4 -8.80 -7.74 15.00
CA SER A 4 -9.68 -8.17 13.92
C SER A 4 -9.94 -7.05 12.91
N LYS A 5 -10.11 -5.83 13.40
CA LYS A 5 -10.32 -4.67 12.53
C LYS A 5 -9.09 -4.40 11.65
N LEU A 6 -7.90 -4.48 12.23
CA LEU A 6 -6.67 -4.30 11.47
C LEU A 6 -6.51 -5.36 10.41
N THR A 7 -6.82 -6.61 10.75
CA THR A 7 -6.76 -7.71 9.80
C THR A 7 -7.75 -7.52 8.66
N LEU A 8 -8.97 -7.06 8.97
CA LEU A 8 -9.98 -6.77 7.95
C LEU A 8 -9.52 -5.66 7.00
N HIS A 9 -8.87 -4.63 7.52
CA HIS A 9 -8.33 -3.57 6.68
C HIS A 9 -7.26 -4.09 5.73
N ARG A 10 -6.40 -4.98 6.19
CA ARG A 10 -5.35 -5.58 5.35
C ARG A 10 -5.93 -6.49 4.29
N ASN A 11 -7.04 -7.14 4.61
CA ASN A 11 -7.71 -8.05 3.71
C ASN A 11 -8.79 -7.35 2.89
N PHE A 12 -8.80 -6.02 2.91
CA PHE A 12 -9.71 -5.24 2.11
C PHE A 12 -9.59 -5.64 0.65
N ASP A 13 -10.71 -5.76 -0.02
CA ASP A 13 -10.76 -6.26 -1.39
C ASP A 13 -10.04 -5.33 -2.35
N ARG A 14 -8.83 -5.69 -2.71
CA ARG A 14 -7.99 -4.91 -3.61
C ARG A 14 -8.52 -4.87 -5.03
N ARG A 15 -9.50 -5.72 -5.35
CA ARG A 15 -10.13 -5.72 -6.67
C ARG A 15 -11.03 -4.52 -6.88
N SER A 16 -11.45 -3.87 -5.80
CA SER A 16 -12.38 -2.74 -5.86
C SER A 16 -11.72 -1.38 -6.07
N PHE A 17 -10.38 -1.32 -6.07
CA PHE A 17 -9.69 -0.05 -6.21
C PHE A 17 -8.35 -0.20 -6.94
N ILE A 18 -7.83 0.94 -7.41
CA ILE A 18 -6.50 1.04 -8.02
C ILE A 18 -5.58 1.70 -6.99
N GLY A 19 -4.56 0.99 -6.55
CA GLY A 19 -3.54 1.50 -5.63
C GLY A 19 -2.32 2.05 -6.37
N GLY A 20 -1.34 2.53 -5.61
CA GLY A 20 -0.13 3.13 -6.17
C GLY A 20 0.67 2.17 -7.05
N SER A 21 0.86 0.91 -6.61
CA SER A 21 1.57 -0.09 -7.39
C SER A 21 0.81 -0.48 -8.65
N ASP A 22 -0.51 -0.50 -8.59
CA ASP A 22 -1.35 -0.76 -9.75
C ASP A 22 -1.22 0.35 -10.79
N ALA A 23 -1.22 1.61 -10.34
CA ALA A 23 -1.04 2.76 -11.21
C ALA A 23 0.27 2.69 -11.97
N ARG A 24 1.33 2.25 -11.31
CA ARG A 24 2.63 2.06 -11.94
C ARG A 24 2.57 1.07 -13.10
N ILE A 25 1.86 -0.03 -12.92
CA ILE A 25 1.67 -1.05 -13.96
C ILE A 25 0.85 -0.48 -15.12
N ILE A 26 -0.22 0.25 -14.82
CA ILE A 26 -1.10 0.86 -15.82
C ILE A 26 -0.33 1.87 -16.69
N MET A 27 0.55 2.64 -16.07
CA MET A 27 1.34 3.66 -16.78
C MET A 27 2.60 3.11 -17.43
N GLY A 28 2.90 1.83 -17.23
CA GLY A 28 4.06 1.19 -17.81
C GLY A 28 3.83 0.67 -19.23
N ASP A 29 4.86 0.03 -19.78
CA ASP A 29 4.84 -0.46 -21.16
C ASP A 29 4.67 -1.98 -21.26
N ASP A 30 4.60 -2.67 -20.15
CA ASP A 30 4.52 -4.13 -20.13
C ASP A 30 3.06 -4.59 -20.25
N GLU A 31 2.69 -4.95 -21.46
CA GLU A 31 1.33 -5.41 -21.76
C GLU A 31 0.96 -6.68 -21.00
N ALA A 32 1.89 -7.62 -20.86
CA ALA A 32 1.64 -8.87 -20.16
C ALA A 32 1.31 -8.63 -18.70
N THR A 33 2.05 -7.73 -18.04
CA THR A 33 1.81 -7.34 -16.65
C THR A 33 0.48 -6.62 -16.51
N LEU A 34 0.15 -5.77 -17.46
CA LEU A 34 -1.13 -5.06 -17.46
C LEU A 34 -2.32 -6.02 -17.57
N ILE A 35 -2.24 -6.99 -18.47
CA ILE A 35 -3.27 -8.01 -18.64
C ILE A 35 -3.41 -8.84 -17.36
N ARG A 36 -2.31 -9.20 -16.73
CA ARG A 36 -2.33 -9.92 -15.47
C ARG A 36 -3.05 -9.12 -14.38
N LEU A 37 -2.73 -7.83 -14.26
CA LEU A 37 -3.40 -6.95 -13.31
C LEU A 37 -4.90 -6.89 -13.56
N TRP A 38 -5.30 -6.76 -14.82
CA TRP A 38 -6.70 -6.75 -15.21
C TRP A 38 -7.43 -8.01 -14.78
N LYS A 39 -6.80 -9.17 -15.00
CA LYS A 39 -7.36 -10.46 -14.56
C LYS A 39 -7.47 -10.56 -13.05
N GLU A 40 -6.47 -10.06 -12.31
CA GLU A 40 -6.51 -10.02 -10.85
C GLU A 40 -7.69 -9.16 -10.36
N LYS A 41 -7.88 -8.00 -10.96
CA LYS A 41 -8.98 -7.09 -10.58
C LYS A 41 -10.34 -7.69 -10.88
N ARG A 42 -10.44 -8.53 -11.89
CA ARG A 42 -11.68 -9.24 -12.22
C ARG A 42 -11.90 -10.48 -11.36
N GLY A 43 -10.93 -10.86 -10.56
CA GLY A 43 -11.00 -12.06 -9.74
C GLY A 43 -10.77 -13.36 -10.51
N GLU A 44 -10.21 -13.28 -11.71
CA GLU A 44 -9.95 -14.45 -12.55
C GLU A 44 -8.70 -15.20 -12.12
N ILE A 45 -7.72 -14.49 -11.54
CA ILE A 45 -6.50 -15.08 -10.99
C ILE A 45 -6.22 -14.48 -9.62
N GLU A 46 -5.50 -15.24 -8.80
CA GLU A 46 -5.07 -14.76 -7.49
C GLU A 46 -3.83 -13.86 -7.63
N PRO A 47 -3.70 -12.83 -6.78
CA PRO A 47 -2.48 -12.04 -6.73
C PRO A 47 -1.28 -12.92 -6.37
N GLU A 48 -0.12 -12.56 -6.90
CA GLU A 48 1.11 -13.24 -6.58
C GLU A 48 1.45 -13.11 -5.10
N ASP A 49 1.82 -14.23 -4.47
CA ASP A 49 2.27 -14.22 -3.09
C ASP A 49 3.75 -13.82 -3.02
N LEU A 50 4.01 -12.59 -2.60
CA LEU A 50 5.35 -12.03 -2.48
C LEU A 50 5.93 -12.15 -1.07
N SER A 51 5.26 -12.88 -0.17
CA SER A 51 5.71 -12.98 1.23
C SER A 51 7.11 -13.58 1.39
N GLY A 52 7.55 -14.40 0.42
CA GLY A 52 8.89 -14.97 0.39
C GLY A 52 9.91 -14.17 -0.41
N ASP A 53 9.50 -13.08 -1.04
CA ASP A 53 10.39 -12.27 -1.87
C ASP A 53 11.31 -11.42 -1.00
N LEU A 54 12.62 -11.57 -1.21
CA LEU A 54 13.63 -10.87 -0.40
C LEU A 54 13.53 -9.36 -0.52
N LEU A 55 13.32 -8.84 -1.73
CA LEU A 55 13.23 -7.39 -1.94
C LEU A 55 12.02 -6.80 -1.24
N VAL A 56 10.89 -7.51 -1.28
CA VAL A 56 9.67 -7.09 -0.58
C VAL A 56 9.90 -7.10 0.93
N ARG A 57 10.51 -8.16 1.45
CA ARG A 57 10.82 -8.27 2.89
C ARG A 57 11.81 -7.20 3.33
N LEU A 58 12.82 -6.93 2.52
CA LEU A 58 13.81 -5.88 2.80
C LEU A 58 13.12 -4.52 2.87
N GLY A 59 12.21 -4.24 1.94
CA GLY A 59 11.43 -3.01 1.95
C GLY A 59 10.62 -2.85 3.23
N THR A 60 9.98 -3.93 3.70
CA THR A 60 9.21 -3.91 4.94
C THR A 60 10.09 -3.60 6.16
N VAL A 61 11.26 -4.22 6.24
CA VAL A 61 12.19 -4.00 7.36
C VAL A 61 12.77 -2.58 7.33
N THR A 62 13.18 -2.11 6.16
CA THR A 62 13.78 -0.77 6.03
C THR A 62 12.76 0.35 6.23
N GLU A 63 11.49 0.09 5.96
CA GLU A 63 10.43 1.06 6.23
C GLU A 63 10.37 1.44 7.70
N HIS A 64 10.42 0.45 8.58
CA HIS A 64 10.45 0.68 10.04
C HIS A 64 11.69 1.49 10.45
N LEU A 65 12.84 1.14 9.92
CA LEU A 65 14.08 1.84 10.18
C LEU A 65 14.01 3.30 9.71
N ASN A 66 13.51 3.52 8.50
CA ASN A 66 13.39 4.85 7.92
C ASN A 66 12.44 5.73 8.73
N ARG A 67 11.34 5.19 9.20
CA ARG A 67 10.38 5.90 10.04
C ARG A 67 11.03 6.32 11.36
N HIS A 68 11.75 5.42 12.00
CA HIS A 68 12.45 5.68 13.26
C HIS A 68 13.52 6.76 13.09
N TRP A 69 14.28 6.65 12.01
CA TRP A 69 15.31 7.64 11.67
C TRP A 69 14.69 9.02 11.45
N TYR A 70 13.58 9.08 10.73
CA TYR A 70 12.88 10.33 10.46
C TYR A 70 12.39 10.98 11.75
N GLU A 71 11.75 10.21 12.62
CA GLU A 71 11.26 10.73 13.91
C GLU A 71 12.39 11.28 14.75
N LYS A 72 13.52 10.58 14.79
CA LYS A 72 14.68 10.97 15.58
C LYS A 72 15.31 12.26 15.06
N ASN A 73 15.37 12.44 13.76
CA ASN A 73 16.05 13.58 13.15
C ASN A 73 15.19 14.82 12.98
N THR A 74 13.88 14.67 12.98
CA THR A 74 12.94 15.79 12.80
C THR A 74 12.18 16.15 14.08
N SER A 75 12.20 15.29 15.08
CA SER A 75 11.38 15.39 16.29
C SER A 75 9.87 15.38 16.01
N HIS A 76 9.48 14.92 14.83
CA HIS A 76 8.07 14.76 14.47
C HIS A 76 7.68 13.29 14.60
N ALA A 77 6.57 13.02 15.29
CA ALA A 77 6.04 11.67 15.38
C ALA A 77 5.35 11.27 14.10
N VAL A 78 5.53 10.01 13.71
CA VAL A 78 4.82 9.42 12.56
C VAL A 78 3.66 8.60 13.08
N THR A 79 2.45 8.91 12.63
CA THR A 79 1.23 8.23 13.04
C THR A 79 0.55 7.59 11.83
N ASP A 80 -0.52 6.85 12.07
CA ASP A 80 -1.33 6.21 11.02
C ASP A 80 -0.47 5.42 10.03
N VAL A 81 0.43 4.61 10.55
CA VAL A 81 1.31 3.76 9.74
C VAL A 81 0.47 2.80 8.91
N GLN A 82 0.75 2.72 7.61
CA GLN A 82 0.04 1.85 6.67
C GLN A 82 -1.45 2.19 6.53
N ARG A 83 -1.79 3.46 6.73
CA ARG A 83 -3.17 3.90 6.56
C ARG A 83 -3.55 3.90 5.08
N GLN A 84 -4.68 3.28 4.77
CA GLN A 84 -5.25 3.32 3.43
C GLN A 84 -6.18 4.52 3.29
N VAL A 85 -5.97 5.30 2.24
CA VAL A 85 -6.77 6.49 1.95
C VAL A 85 -7.43 6.33 0.58
N PHE A 86 -8.65 6.83 0.47
CA PHE A 86 -9.42 6.79 -0.77
C PHE A 86 -9.72 8.20 -1.25
N HIS A 87 -9.74 8.37 -2.57
CA HIS A 87 -10.14 9.65 -3.13
C HIS A 87 -11.60 9.95 -2.78
N ALA A 88 -11.88 11.20 -2.44
CA ALA A 88 -13.21 11.59 -1.97
C ALA A 88 -14.30 11.39 -3.01
N VAL A 89 -13.99 11.59 -4.28
CA VAL A 89 -14.93 11.47 -5.39
C VAL A 89 -14.74 10.15 -6.13
N HIS A 90 -13.51 9.84 -6.52
CA HIS A 90 -13.18 8.63 -7.27
C HIS A 90 -12.81 7.50 -6.32
N LYS A 91 -13.81 6.77 -5.84
CA LYS A 91 -13.61 5.73 -4.82
C LYS A 91 -12.74 4.55 -5.29
N TRP A 92 -12.52 4.43 -6.59
CA TRP A 92 -11.62 3.43 -7.15
C TRP A 92 -10.14 3.82 -7.04
N MET A 93 -9.84 5.06 -6.64
CA MET A 93 -8.47 5.52 -6.41
C MET A 93 -8.13 5.41 -4.93
N ALA A 94 -7.10 4.66 -4.60
CA ALA A 94 -6.66 4.48 -3.22
C ALA A 94 -5.14 4.48 -3.13
N ALA A 95 -4.64 4.77 -1.95
CA ALA A 95 -3.22 4.68 -1.66
C ALA A 95 -3.03 4.22 -0.22
N THR A 96 -1.95 3.48 0.02
CA THR A 96 -1.53 3.13 1.37
C THR A 96 -0.31 3.97 1.69
N VAL A 97 -0.43 4.84 2.68
CA VAL A 97 0.68 5.72 3.09
C VAL A 97 1.53 5.02 4.14
N ASP A 98 2.83 5.29 4.12
CA ASP A 98 3.75 4.70 5.09
C ASP A 98 3.53 5.26 6.48
N GLY A 99 3.09 6.50 6.57
CA GLY A 99 2.78 7.17 7.82
C GLY A 99 2.38 8.60 7.57
N ILE A 100 1.84 9.25 8.58
CA ILE A 100 1.39 10.64 8.53
C ILE A 100 2.13 11.44 9.60
N VAL A 101 2.60 12.61 9.21
CA VAL A 101 3.26 13.55 10.11
C VAL A 101 2.41 14.80 10.19
N GLU A 102 2.08 15.21 11.40
CA GLU A 102 1.43 16.49 11.64
C GLU A 102 2.48 17.54 11.96
N THR A 103 2.48 18.61 11.21
CA THR A 103 3.39 19.73 11.45
C THR A 103 2.55 20.98 11.80
N ALA A 104 3.02 21.72 12.78
CA ALA A 104 2.41 23.01 13.09
C ALA A 104 2.75 23.99 11.97
N LEU A 105 1.72 24.67 11.49
CA LEU A 105 1.89 25.72 10.48
C LEU A 105 2.02 27.08 11.14
#